data_f0643ebb5d882a7aabd6b32ec6d34636
#
_entry.id   f0643ebb5d882a7aabd6b32ec6d34636
#
_cell.length_a   1.000
_cell.length_b   1.000
_cell.length_c   1.000
_cell.angle_alpha   90.00
_cell.angle_beta   90.00
_cell.angle_gamma   90.00
#
_symmetry.space_group_name_H-M   'P 1'
#
loop_
_entity.id
_entity.type
_entity.pdbx_description
1 polymer ?
#
loop_
_entity_poly.entity_id
_entity_poly.type
_entity_poly.pdbx_seq_one_letter_code
_entity_poly.pdbx_strand_id
1 'polypeptide(L)'
;MVAEAHREQVTLRVLGGVAVHLHTAGEVHPELARPYRDIDLVTTRKHGRVAAQLLQELGYQPNERFNAMNGSTRLVFYDLEHERQLDVFVGEFRMCHEIPIADRLHLDEETVPLAELLLTKLQIVNLNEKDLRDIWAIVYEHEVGDHDENAVNSGHVARLLAADWGLWRTSRQTVETARERLAAAPLEQTDRELLDERLARLWERVESEPKGLRWRSRAKIGDRSQWYEEPEEIAHATIDSSVSERGS
;
A
#
# COMPACT_ATOMS: atom_id res chain seq x y z
N MET A 1 -10.24 -1.03 16.09
CA MET A 1 -10.13 0.11 15.17
C MET A 1 -11.03 -0.10 13.93
N VAL A 2 -10.68 -0.96 12.94
CA VAL A 2 -11.53 -1.19 11.75
C VAL A 2 -12.92 -1.74 12.13
N ALA A 3 -13.00 -2.72 13.01
CA ALA A 3 -14.28 -3.25 13.50
C ALA A 3 -15.15 -2.20 14.20
N GLU A 4 -14.54 -1.21 14.89
CA GLU A 4 -15.29 -0.10 15.49
C GLU A 4 -15.77 0.86 14.40
N ALA A 5 -14.92 1.20 13.45
CA ALA A 5 -15.29 2.02 12.30
C ALA A 5 -16.46 1.40 11.52
N HIS A 6 -16.45 0.07 11.35
CA HIS A 6 -17.56 -0.64 10.70
C HIS A 6 -18.88 -0.49 11.49
N ARG A 7 -18.84 -0.60 12.83
CA ARG A 7 -20.02 -0.40 13.70
C ARG A 7 -20.61 1.01 13.59
N GLU A 8 -19.73 2.00 13.46
CA GLU A 8 -20.08 3.40 13.28
C GLU A 8 -20.37 3.80 11.80
N GLN A 9 -20.42 2.81 10.90
CA GLN A 9 -20.64 3.00 9.47
C GLN A 9 -19.59 3.92 8.79
N VAL A 10 -18.37 3.93 9.33
CA VAL A 10 -17.22 4.64 8.81
C VAL A 10 -16.38 3.68 7.96
N THR A 11 -16.14 4.05 6.73
CA THR A 11 -15.21 3.29 5.87
C THR A 11 -13.78 3.54 6.37
N LEU A 12 -13.14 2.52 6.92
CA LEU A 12 -11.74 2.51 7.31
C LEU A 12 -11.18 1.12 7.00
N ARG A 13 -10.06 1.06 6.30
CA ARG A 13 -9.44 -0.21 5.87
C ARG A 13 -7.97 -0.23 6.20
N VAL A 14 -7.47 -1.41 6.52
CA VAL A 14 -6.03 -1.62 6.71
C VAL A 14 -5.33 -1.64 5.36
N LEU A 15 -4.15 -1.05 5.32
CA LEU A 15 -3.27 -0.93 4.16
C LEU A 15 -1.86 -1.37 4.55
N GLY A 16 -0.92 -1.37 3.61
CA GLY A 16 0.50 -1.59 3.87
C GLY A 16 0.84 -3.00 4.35
N GLY A 17 1.90 -3.11 5.16
CA GLY A 17 2.39 -4.42 5.59
C GLY A 17 1.44 -5.22 6.47
N VAL A 18 0.66 -4.53 7.32
CA VAL A 18 -0.35 -5.19 8.16
C VAL A 18 -1.47 -5.79 7.30
N ALA A 19 -1.88 -5.11 6.22
CA ALA A 19 -2.85 -5.68 5.29
C ALA A 19 -2.31 -6.94 4.59
N VAL A 20 -1.03 -6.95 4.20
CA VAL A 20 -0.38 -8.17 3.66
C VAL A 20 -0.52 -9.33 4.65
N HIS A 21 -0.20 -9.09 5.93
CA HIS A 21 -0.33 -10.10 6.97
C HIS A 21 -1.76 -10.60 7.16
N LEU A 22 -2.75 -9.72 7.11
CA LEU A 22 -4.17 -10.10 7.24
C LEU A 22 -4.65 -10.91 6.04
N HIS A 23 -4.26 -10.55 4.83
CA HIS A 23 -4.60 -11.29 3.63
C HIS A 23 -4.01 -12.71 3.59
N THR A 24 -2.88 -12.94 4.25
CA THR A 24 -2.27 -14.28 4.39
C THR A 24 -2.85 -15.08 5.58
N ALA A 25 -4.00 -14.65 6.14
CA ALA A 25 -4.61 -15.21 7.34
C ALA A 25 -3.64 -15.34 8.55
N GLY A 26 -2.60 -14.50 8.57
CA GLY A 26 -1.55 -14.53 9.60
C GLY A 26 -0.49 -15.62 9.40
N GLU A 27 -0.58 -16.43 8.35
CA GLU A 27 0.35 -17.54 8.04
C GLU A 27 1.20 -17.19 6.80
N VAL A 28 1.92 -16.07 6.87
CA VAL A 28 2.88 -15.70 5.82
C VAL A 28 3.96 -16.78 5.70
N HIS A 29 4.33 -17.14 4.47
CA HIS A 29 5.45 -18.04 4.23
C HIS A 29 6.66 -17.67 5.11
N PRO A 30 7.27 -18.60 5.88
CA PRO A 30 8.28 -18.27 6.90
C PRO A 30 9.42 -17.38 6.39
N GLU A 31 9.90 -17.63 5.16
CA GLU A 31 10.99 -16.87 4.55
C GLU A 31 10.56 -15.45 4.08
N LEU A 32 9.26 -15.21 3.94
CA LEU A 32 8.69 -13.91 3.57
C LEU A 32 8.20 -13.12 4.79
N ALA A 33 8.07 -13.78 5.94
CA ALA A 33 7.63 -13.15 7.18
C ALA A 33 8.58 -12.03 7.62
N ARG A 34 7.99 -10.95 8.14
CA ARG A 34 8.73 -9.80 8.65
C ARG A 34 7.96 -9.09 9.77
N PRO A 35 8.64 -8.33 10.61
CA PRO A 35 7.94 -7.49 11.59
C PRO A 35 7.24 -6.31 10.91
N TYR A 36 6.05 -5.96 11.42
CA TYR A 36 5.27 -4.80 11.02
C TYR A 36 5.30 -3.78 12.18
N ARG A 37 5.82 -2.59 11.94
CA ARG A 37 5.99 -1.55 12.97
C ARG A 37 4.92 -0.47 12.88
N ASP A 38 4.57 -0.10 11.66
CA ASP A 38 3.65 0.99 11.37
C ASP A 38 2.30 0.42 10.95
N ILE A 39 1.25 1.15 11.20
CA ILE A 39 -0.11 0.80 10.79
C ILE A 39 -0.55 1.81 9.74
N ASP A 40 -0.75 1.33 8.53
CA ASP A 40 -1.30 2.12 7.44
C ASP A 40 -2.80 1.85 7.32
N LEU A 41 -3.56 2.91 7.20
CA LEU A 41 -5.00 2.88 7.04
C LEU A 41 -5.41 3.75 5.85
N VAL A 42 -6.58 3.47 5.29
CA VAL A 42 -7.20 4.32 4.29
C VAL A 42 -8.68 4.52 4.59
N THR A 43 -9.16 5.70 4.29
CA THR A 43 -10.58 6.07 4.41
C THR A 43 -11.02 6.88 3.20
N THR A 44 -12.33 7.05 3.03
CA THR A 44 -12.87 7.92 1.99
C THR A 44 -12.77 9.40 2.39
N ARG A 45 -12.78 10.32 1.43
CA ARG A 45 -12.85 11.78 1.70
C ARG A 45 -14.05 12.14 2.56
N LYS A 46 -15.19 11.46 2.36
CA LYS A 46 -16.41 11.64 3.16
C LYS A 46 -16.20 11.28 4.63
N HIS A 47 -15.43 10.25 4.91
CA HIS A 47 -15.28 9.72 6.25
C HIS A 47 -13.99 10.19 6.97
N GLY A 48 -13.10 10.94 6.31
CA GLY A 48 -11.83 11.35 6.90
C GLY A 48 -11.92 12.04 8.26
N ARG A 49 -12.87 12.98 8.42
CA ARG A 49 -13.09 13.69 9.71
C ARG A 49 -13.61 12.74 10.79
N VAL A 50 -14.58 11.89 10.45
CA VAL A 50 -15.18 10.95 11.42
C VAL A 50 -14.20 9.87 11.81
N ALA A 51 -13.40 9.37 10.87
CA ALA A 51 -12.32 8.43 11.14
C ALA A 51 -11.26 9.03 12.07
N ALA A 52 -10.90 10.31 11.88
CA ALA A 52 -9.97 11.01 12.77
C ALA A 52 -10.52 11.14 14.20
N GLN A 53 -11.81 11.47 14.35
CA GLN A 53 -12.47 11.55 15.65
C GLN A 53 -12.52 10.17 16.32
N LEU A 54 -12.92 9.14 15.61
CA LEU A 54 -12.97 7.77 16.11
C LEU A 54 -11.60 7.29 16.61
N LEU A 55 -10.52 7.58 15.88
CA LEU A 55 -9.18 7.21 16.31
C LEU A 55 -8.78 7.92 17.61
N GLN A 56 -9.14 9.19 17.80
CA GLN A 56 -8.92 9.90 19.06
C GLN A 56 -9.73 9.29 20.22
N GLU A 57 -10.99 8.95 20.00
CA GLU A 57 -11.86 8.28 20.98
C GLU A 57 -11.30 6.89 21.39
N LEU A 58 -10.60 6.22 20.47
CA LEU A 58 -9.89 4.96 20.71
C LEU A 58 -8.51 5.15 21.39
N GLY A 59 -8.12 6.40 21.71
CA GLY A 59 -6.90 6.70 22.45
C GLY A 59 -5.66 6.98 21.59
N TYR A 60 -5.78 6.99 20.26
CA TYR A 60 -4.66 7.37 19.39
C TYR A 60 -4.44 8.88 19.42
N GLN A 61 -3.18 9.30 19.59
CA GLN A 61 -2.83 10.72 19.68
C GLN A 61 -2.58 11.31 18.28
N PRO A 62 -3.30 12.38 17.88
CA PRO A 62 -3.09 13.01 16.57
C PRO A 62 -1.77 13.79 16.53
N ASN A 63 -1.09 13.74 15.39
CA ASN A 63 -0.10 14.77 15.07
C ASN A 63 -0.83 16.04 14.61
N GLU A 64 -1.20 16.90 15.56
CA GLU A 64 -2.07 18.05 15.29
C GLU A 64 -1.52 18.97 14.21
N ARG A 65 -0.20 19.26 14.24
CA ARG A 65 0.43 20.13 13.25
C ARG A 65 0.37 19.55 11.84
N PHE A 66 0.73 18.28 11.70
CA PHE A 66 0.68 17.61 10.41
C PHE A 66 -0.76 17.49 9.90
N ASN A 67 -1.68 17.06 10.77
CA ASN A 67 -3.08 16.86 10.43
C ASN A 67 -3.80 18.17 10.07
N ALA A 68 -3.43 19.29 10.69
CA ALA A 68 -3.96 20.61 10.32
C ALA A 68 -3.55 21.05 8.91
N MET A 69 -2.35 20.67 8.46
CA MET A 69 -1.83 21.04 7.14
C MET A 69 -2.22 20.03 6.04
N ASN A 70 -2.23 18.75 6.35
CA ASN A 70 -2.33 17.67 5.36
C ASN A 70 -3.59 16.81 5.51
N GLY A 71 -4.43 17.05 6.51
CA GLY A 71 -5.54 16.17 6.88
C GLY A 71 -6.62 15.97 5.82
N SER A 72 -6.59 16.73 4.72
CA SER A 72 -7.44 16.49 3.55
C SER A 72 -7.01 15.28 2.71
N THR A 73 -5.76 14.84 2.84
CA THR A 73 -5.14 13.75 2.06
C THR A 73 -4.47 12.70 2.94
N ARG A 74 -3.90 13.09 4.08
CA ARG A 74 -3.21 12.18 5.00
C ARG A 74 -3.32 12.70 6.45
N LEU A 75 -3.56 11.77 7.37
CA LEU A 75 -3.57 12.02 8.81
C LEU A 75 -2.51 11.13 9.47
N VAL A 76 -1.94 11.60 10.56
CA VAL A 76 -0.94 10.86 11.35
C VAL A 76 -1.39 10.82 12.80
N PHE A 77 -1.29 9.64 13.39
CA PHE A 77 -1.56 9.39 14.80
C PHE A 77 -0.44 8.55 15.41
N TYR A 78 -0.43 8.49 16.72
CA TYR A 78 0.53 7.71 17.50
C TYR A 78 -0.20 6.80 18.48
N ASP A 79 0.16 5.52 18.49
CA ASP A 79 -0.14 4.56 19.54
C ASP A 79 1.01 4.63 20.55
N LEU A 80 0.80 5.36 21.65
CA LEU A 80 1.85 5.55 22.66
C LEU A 80 2.08 4.30 23.52
N GLU A 81 1.07 3.44 23.64
CA GLU A 81 1.18 2.20 24.42
C GLU A 81 2.11 1.20 23.73
N HIS A 82 2.06 1.13 22.41
CA HIS A 82 2.83 0.17 21.61
C HIS A 82 3.96 0.82 20.78
N GLU A 83 4.19 2.12 20.99
CA GLU A 83 5.22 2.90 20.27
C GLU A 83 5.11 2.78 18.74
N ARG A 84 3.89 2.95 18.20
CA ARG A 84 3.59 2.79 16.77
C ARG A 84 3.06 4.09 16.17
N GLN A 85 3.42 4.33 14.91
CA GLN A 85 2.80 5.36 14.09
C GLN A 85 1.63 4.76 13.31
N LEU A 86 0.55 5.53 13.18
CA LEU A 86 -0.58 5.25 12.31
C LEU A 86 -0.62 6.32 11.23
N ASP A 87 -0.64 5.89 9.98
CA ASP A 87 -0.87 6.73 8.83
C ASP A 87 -2.26 6.46 8.24
N VAL A 88 -3.06 7.51 8.04
CA VAL A 88 -4.40 7.37 7.45
C VAL A 88 -4.46 8.15 6.16
N PHE A 89 -4.51 7.47 5.03
CA PHE A 89 -4.72 8.07 3.72
C PHE A 89 -6.20 8.40 3.51
N VAL A 90 -6.50 9.58 2.97
CA VAL A 90 -7.87 10.08 2.82
C VAL A 90 -8.22 10.22 1.34
N GLY A 91 -9.04 9.31 0.84
CA GLY A 91 -9.52 9.29 -0.54
C GLY A 91 -8.61 8.53 -1.50
N GLU A 92 -7.36 8.92 -1.61
CA GLU A 92 -6.36 8.32 -2.50
C GLU A 92 -5.14 7.89 -1.70
N PHE A 93 -4.45 6.87 -2.17
CA PHE A 93 -3.12 6.58 -1.67
C PHE A 93 -2.12 7.37 -2.51
N ARG A 94 -1.39 8.30 -1.88
CA ARG A 94 -0.39 9.12 -2.55
C ARG A 94 0.95 9.02 -1.84
N MET A 95 1.93 8.45 -2.55
CA MET A 95 3.34 8.37 -2.18
C MET A 95 4.19 8.75 -3.40
N CYS A 96 4.94 7.82 -4.01
CA CYS A 96 5.63 8.12 -5.26
C CYS A 96 4.65 8.34 -6.44
N HIS A 97 3.46 7.74 -6.34
CA HIS A 97 2.37 7.90 -7.30
C HIS A 97 1.03 7.97 -6.57
N GLU A 98 0.03 8.50 -7.27
CA GLU A 98 -1.35 8.50 -6.81
C GLU A 98 -2.07 7.24 -7.28
N ILE A 99 -2.70 6.52 -6.35
CA ILE A 99 -3.52 5.34 -6.62
C ILE A 99 -4.94 5.63 -6.16
N PRO A 100 -5.94 5.64 -7.07
CA PRO A 100 -7.34 5.82 -6.71
C PRO A 100 -7.87 4.57 -6.03
N ILE A 101 -7.96 4.59 -4.72
CA ILE A 101 -8.28 3.42 -3.89
C ILE A 101 -9.68 3.49 -3.30
N ALA A 102 -10.22 4.72 -3.08
CA ALA A 102 -11.44 4.93 -2.31
C ALA A 102 -12.69 4.27 -2.89
N ASP A 103 -12.81 4.24 -4.22
CA ASP A 103 -14.00 3.71 -4.90
C ASP A 103 -14.14 2.19 -4.77
N ARG A 104 -13.07 1.51 -4.37
CA ARG A 104 -13.03 0.04 -4.27
C ARG A 104 -12.94 -0.48 -2.84
N LEU A 105 -12.93 0.38 -1.83
CA LEU A 105 -12.91 -0.01 -0.41
C LEU A 105 -14.16 -0.80 0.05
N HIS A 106 -15.20 -0.85 -0.78
CA HIS A 106 -16.39 -1.64 -0.52
C HIS A 106 -16.23 -3.14 -0.84
N LEU A 107 -15.16 -3.52 -1.54
CA LEU A 107 -14.88 -4.92 -1.94
C LEU A 107 -14.33 -5.77 -0.80
N ASP A 108 -13.81 -5.14 0.25
CA ASP A 108 -13.29 -5.80 1.43
C ASP A 108 -13.68 -4.98 2.66
N GLU A 109 -14.02 -5.64 3.77
CA GLU A 109 -14.50 -4.96 4.98
C GLU A 109 -13.39 -4.64 5.99
N GLU A 110 -12.24 -5.28 5.87
CA GLU A 110 -11.12 -5.14 6.80
C GLU A 110 -9.90 -4.47 6.16
N THR A 111 -9.56 -4.86 4.95
CA THR A 111 -8.37 -4.41 4.24
C THR A 111 -8.73 -3.71 2.93
N VAL A 112 -7.72 -3.21 2.23
CA VAL A 112 -7.86 -2.82 0.82
C VAL A 112 -7.85 -4.07 -0.05
N PRO A 113 -8.52 -4.06 -1.22
CA PRO A 113 -8.46 -5.20 -2.14
C PRO A 113 -7.03 -5.51 -2.59
N LEU A 114 -6.74 -6.77 -2.90
CA LEU A 114 -5.40 -7.26 -3.25
C LEU A 114 -4.74 -6.52 -4.42
N ALA A 115 -5.51 -6.10 -5.42
CA ALA A 115 -4.97 -5.34 -6.54
C ALA A 115 -4.43 -3.97 -6.11
N GLU A 116 -5.18 -3.24 -5.28
CA GLU A 116 -4.77 -1.97 -4.68
C GLU A 116 -3.59 -2.17 -3.73
N LEU A 117 -3.64 -3.20 -2.89
CA LEU A 117 -2.55 -3.51 -1.97
C LEU A 117 -1.25 -3.77 -2.75
N LEU A 118 -1.29 -4.58 -3.79
CA LEU A 118 -0.12 -4.82 -4.64
C LEU A 118 0.35 -3.52 -5.32
N LEU A 119 -0.55 -2.70 -5.87
CA LEU A 119 -0.20 -1.43 -6.51
C LEU A 119 0.53 -0.48 -5.56
N THR A 120 0.16 -0.44 -4.26
CA THR A 120 0.88 0.38 -3.27
C THR A 120 2.33 -0.05 -3.10
N LYS A 121 2.67 -1.30 -3.39
CA LYS A 121 4.04 -1.82 -3.38
C LYS A 121 4.74 -1.63 -4.72
N LEU A 122 4.03 -1.80 -5.83
CA LEU A 122 4.60 -1.65 -7.17
C LEU A 122 4.95 -0.19 -7.52
N GLN A 123 4.36 0.80 -6.83
CA GLN A 123 4.60 2.22 -7.07
C GLN A 123 5.89 2.75 -6.40
N ILE A 124 6.60 1.94 -5.61
CA ILE A 124 7.76 2.35 -4.83
C ILE A 124 8.99 2.47 -5.73
N VAL A 125 9.58 3.68 -5.78
CA VAL A 125 10.79 3.95 -6.59
C VAL A 125 12.05 3.41 -5.93
N ASN A 126 12.19 3.62 -4.61
CA ASN A 126 13.33 3.14 -3.83
C ASN A 126 12.94 1.84 -3.10
N LEU A 127 12.81 0.75 -3.88
CA LEU A 127 12.40 -0.55 -3.39
C LEU A 127 13.41 -1.15 -2.40
N ASN A 128 12.94 -1.64 -1.27
CA ASN A 128 13.76 -2.29 -0.25
C ASN A 128 13.32 -3.75 -0.02
N GLU A 129 14.07 -4.49 0.81
CA GLU A 129 13.80 -5.91 1.08
C GLU A 129 12.42 -6.17 1.71
N LYS A 130 11.90 -5.24 2.50
CA LYS A 130 10.55 -5.40 3.10
C LYS A 130 9.48 -5.33 2.03
N ASP A 131 9.62 -4.41 1.08
CA ASP A 131 8.66 -4.25 -0.01
C ASP A 131 8.70 -5.43 -0.98
N LEU A 132 9.88 -5.98 -1.26
CA LEU A 132 10.02 -7.21 -2.04
C LEU A 132 9.30 -8.39 -1.38
N ARG A 133 9.52 -8.57 -0.07
CA ARG A 133 8.83 -9.64 0.69
C ARG A 133 7.32 -9.46 0.67
N ASP A 134 6.81 -8.24 0.79
CA ASP A 134 5.38 -7.94 0.71
C ASP A 134 4.82 -8.29 -0.69
N ILE A 135 5.52 -7.91 -1.77
CA ILE A 135 5.13 -8.26 -3.15
C ILE A 135 5.09 -9.78 -3.32
N TRP A 136 6.13 -10.47 -2.89
CA TRP A 136 6.19 -11.93 -3.00
C TRP A 136 5.12 -12.60 -2.14
N ALA A 137 4.88 -12.15 -0.92
CA ALA A 137 3.83 -12.71 -0.05
C ALA A 137 2.44 -12.58 -0.68
N ILE A 138 2.08 -11.40 -1.20
CA ILE A 138 0.80 -11.19 -1.90
C ILE A 138 0.67 -12.15 -3.09
N VAL A 139 1.72 -12.23 -3.92
CA VAL A 139 1.68 -13.03 -5.16
C VAL A 139 1.85 -14.52 -4.88
N TYR A 140 2.45 -14.91 -3.75
CA TYR A 140 2.57 -16.31 -3.33
C TYR A 140 1.23 -16.87 -2.85
N GLU A 141 0.54 -16.15 -1.98
CA GLU A 141 -0.69 -16.62 -1.35
C GLU A 141 -1.92 -16.50 -2.28
N HIS A 142 -1.90 -15.52 -3.20
CA HIS A 142 -3.06 -15.23 -4.05
C HIS A 142 -2.74 -15.41 -5.52
N GLU A 143 -3.71 -15.93 -6.25
CA GLU A 143 -3.57 -16.04 -7.70
C GLU A 143 -3.64 -14.66 -8.39
N VAL A 144 -3.10 -14.58 -9.59
CA VAL A 144 -3.25 -13.46 -10.50
C VAL A 144 -4.35 -13.79 -11.50
N GLY A 145 -5.51 -13.16 -11.33
CA GLY A 145 -6.72 -13.39 -12.11
C GLY A 145 -7.36 -12.11 -12.63
N ASP A 146 -8.55 -12.21 -13.20
CA ASP A 146 -9.34 -11.07 -13.68
C ASP A 146 -10.56 -10.77 -12.77
N HIS A 147 -10.49 -11.16 -11.51
CA HIS A 147 -11.54 -10.99 -10.51
C HIS A 147 -10.92 -10.56 -9.16
N ASP A 148 -11.77 -10.12 -8.23
CA ASP A 148 -11.35 -9.59 -6.93
C ASP A 148 -11.47 -10.61 -5.79
N GLU A 149 -12.13 -11.74 -5.99
CA GLU A 149 -12.35 -12.75 -4.96
C GLU A 149 -11.07 -13.55 -4.70
N ASN A 150 -10.39 -13.23 -3.58
CA ASN A 150 -9.13 -13.86 -3.15
C ASN A 150 -8.04 -13.89 -4.24
N ALA A 151 -8.03 -12.89 -5.12
CA ALA A 151 -7.10 -12.80 -6.25
C ALA A 151 -6.61 -11.37 -6.48
N VAL A 152 -5.41 -11.24 -7.02
CA VAL A 152 -4.92 -9.98 -7.58
C VAL A 152 -5.60 -9.74 -8.92
N ASN A 153 -6.55 -8.80 -8.97
CA ASN A 153 -7.25 -8.44 -10.21
C ASN A 153 -6.30 -7.74 -11.19
N SER A 154 -5.67 -8.55 -12.04
CA SER A 154 -4.69 -8.09 -13.04
C SER A 154 -5.29 -7.15 -14.09
N GLY A 155 -6.57 -7.33 -14.42
CA GLY A 155 -7.29 -6.44 -15.32
C GLY A 155 -7.48 -5.04 -14.73
N HIS A 156 -7.73 -4.94 -13.41
CA HIS A 156 -7.78 -3.64 -12.72
C HIS A 156 -6.40 -2.98 -12.68
N VAL A 157 -5.37 -3.71 -12.28
CA VAL A 157 -3.97 -3.24 -12.31
C VAL A 157 -3.60 -2.73 -13.71
N ALA A 158 -3.86 -3.51 -14.74
CA ALA A 158 -3.54 -3.18 -16.11
C ALA A 158 -4.20 -1.87 -16.57
N ARG A 159 -5.49 -1.65 -16.23
CA ARG A 159 -6.20 -0.40 -16.58
C ARG A 159 -5.57 0.83 -15.92
N LEU A 160 -5.19 0.76 -14.65
CA LEU A 160 -4.54 1.87 -13.95
C LEU A 160 -3.16 2.17 -14.55
N LEU A 161 -2.36 1.16 -14.82
CA LEU A 161 -1.04 1.32 -15.42
C LEU A 161 -1.12 1.80 -16.90
N ALA A 162 -2.18 1.46 -17.62
CA ALA A 162 -2.43 1.98 -18.95
C ALA A 162 -2.95 3.43 -18.97
N ALA A 163 -3.48 3.92 -17.86
CA ALA A 163 -3.91 5.31 -17.71
C ALA A 163 -2.76 6.25 -17.33
N ASP A 164 -1.79 5.77 -16.55
CA ASP A 164 -0.64 6.54 -16.06
C ASP A 164 0.70 5.92 -16.46
N TRP A 165 1.47 6.62 -17.32
CA TRP A 165 2.77 6.16 -17.77
C TRP A 165 3.81 6.16 -16.64
N GLY A 166 3.75 7.12 -15.73
CA GLY A 166 4.70 7.21 -14.61
C GLY A 166 4.55 6.03 -13.66
N LEU A 167 3.31 5.72 -13.26
CA LEU A 167 2.99 4.56 -12.43
C LEU A 167 3.38 3.26 -13.15
N TRP A 168 3.08 3.12 -14.45
CA TRP A 168 3.52 1.97 -15.25
C TRP A 168 5.05 1.83 -15.26
N ARG A 169 5.78 2.96 -15.46
CA ARG A 169 7.25 2.95 -15.54
C ARG A 169 7.89 2.47 -14.24
N THR A 170 7.39 2.94 -13.10
CA THR A 170 7.85 2.51 -11.77
C THR A 170 7.47 1.05 -11.51
N SER A 171 6.20 0.69 -11.73
CA SER A 171 5.72 -0.69 -11.52
C SER A 171 6.47 -1.70 -12.37
N ARG A 172 6.83 -1.34 -13.63
CA ARG A 172 7.67 -2.17 -14.48
C ARG A 172 9.02 -2.46 -13.82
N GLN A 173 9.71 -1.43 -13.39
CA GLN A 173 11.01 -1.56 -12.73
C GLN A 173 10.91 -2.41 -11.47
N THR A 174 9.85 -2.21 -10.67
CA THR A 174 9.61 -2.98 -9.45
C THR A 174 9.36 -4.45 -9.74
N VAL A 175 8.53 -4.78 -10.74
CA VAL A 175 8.27 -6.18 -11.14
C VAL A 175 9.54 -6.84 -11.71
N GLU A 176 10.29 -6.13 -12.56
CA GLU A 176 11.58 -6.63 -13.09
C GLU A 176 12.55 -6.93 -11.94
N THR A 177 12.71 -6.00 -10.99
CA THR A 177 13.56 -6.19 -9.81
C THR A 177 13.05 -7.34 -8.93
N ALA A 178 11.75 -7.46 -8.71
CA ALA A 178 11.18 -8.54 -7.90
C ALA A 178 11.47 -9.92 -8.52
N ARG A 179 11.37 -10.05 -9.84
CA ARG A 179 11.69 -11.28 -10.57
C ARG A 179 13.19 -11.59 -10.56
N GLU A 180 14.04 -10.61 -10.80
CA GLU A 180 15.51 -10.78 -10.76
C GLU A 180 16.00 -11.22 -9.38
N ARG A 181 15.43 -10.66 -8.31
CA ARG A 181 15.81 -10.97 -6.93
C ARG A 181 15.35 -12.35 -6.46
N LEU A 182 14.36 -12.98 -7.12
CA LEU A 182 13.93 -14.35 -6.81
C LEU A 182 15.08 -15.36 -6.86
N ALA A 183 16.05 -15.17 -7.74
CA ALA A 183 17.20 -16.07 -7.85
C ALA A 183 18.02 -16.18 -6.56
N ALA A 184 18.04 -15.11 -5.75
CA ALA A 184 18.76 -15.04 -4.48
C ALA A 184 17.81 -15.11 -3.25
N ALA A 185 16.50 -15.24 -3.47
CA ALA A 185 15.53 -15.36 -2.37
C ALA A 185 15.70 -16.69 -1.63
N PRO A 186 15.57 -16.71 -0.29
CA PRO A 186 15.68 -17.94 0.51
C PRO A 186 14.41 -18.79 0.41
N LEU A 187 13.99 -19.09 -0.81
CA LEU A 187 12.79 -19.86 -1.13
C LEU A 187 13.16 -21.15 -1.85
N GLU A 188 12.31 -22.17 -1.75
CA GLU A 188 12.43 -23.37 -2.56
C GLU A 188 12.30 -23.05 -4.06
N GLN A 189 12.85 -23.90 -4.91
CA GLN A 189 12.81 -23.64 -6.35
C GLN A 189 11.38 -23.58 -6.90
N THR A 190 10.50 -24.44 -6.42
CA THR A 190 9.08 -24.48 -6.79
C THR A 190 8.36 -23.17 -6.47
N ASP A 191 8.69 -22.56 -5.34
CA ASP A 191 8.09 -21.29 -4.89
C ASP A 191 8.60 -20.12 -5.74
N ARG A 192 9.89 -20.12 -6.07
CA ARG A 192 10.47 -19.13 -6.99
C ARG A 192 9.84 -19.21 -8.38
N GLU A 193 9.65 -20.43 -8.90
CA GLU A 193 9.00 -20.67 -10.20
C GLU A 193 7.55 -20.20 -10.19
N LEU A 194 6.80 -20.49 -9.12
CA LEU A 194 5.41 -20.01 -8.95
C LEU A 194 5.34 -18.48 -8.94
N LEU A 195 6.21 -17.84 -8.17
CA LEU A 195 6.27 -16.37 -8.08
C LEU A 195 6.64 -15.73 -9.41
N ASP A 196 7.65 -16.28 -10.11
CA ASP A 196 8.05 -15.77 -11.42
C ASP A 196 6.92 -15.90 -12.44
N GLU A 197 6.21 -17.04 -12.48
CA GLU A 197 5.08 -17.28 -13.37
C GLU A 197 3.95 -16.28 -13.10
N ARG A 198 3.57 -16.07 -11.81
CA ARG A 198 2.49 -15.14 -11.44
C ARG A 198 2.85 -13.70 -11.75
N LEU A 199 4.07 -13.25 -11.47
CA LEU A 199 4.56 -11.91 -11.82
C LEU A 199 4.65 -11.73 -13.34
N ALA A 200 5.07 -12.75 -14.09
CA ALA A 200 5.07 -12.72 -15.54
C ALA A 200 3.65 -12.57 -16.10
N ARG A 201 2.70 -13.37 -15.62
CA ARG A 201 1.27 -13.31 -16.00
C ARG A 201 0.67 -11.94 -15.74
N LEU A 202 0.95 -11.35 -14.55
CA LEU A 202 0.53 -9.99 -14.23
C LEU A 202 1.06 -9.01 -15.28
N TRP A 203 2.35 -9.11 -15.58
CA TRP A 203 2.98 -8.17 -16.49
C TRP A 203 2.53 -8.33 -17.95
N GLU A 204 2.32 -9.56 -18.42
CA GLU A 204 1.74 -9.83 -19.73
C GLU A 204 0.34 -9.20 -19.86
N ARG A 205 -0.49 -9.29 -18.81
CA ARG A 205 -1.80 -8.64 -18.79
C ARG A 205 -1.68 -7.12 -18.87
N VAL A 206 -0.74 -6.52 -18.14
CA VAL A 206 -0.45 -5.07 -18.18
C VAL A 206 0.00 -4.64 -19.58
N GLU A 207 0.90 -5.37 -20.22
CA GLU A 207 1.39 -5.01 -21.55
C GLU A 207 0.31 -5.16 -22.63
N SER A 208 -0.59 -6.11 -22.49
CA SER A 208 -1.71 -6.32 -23.42
C SER A 208 -2.79 -5.24 -23.35
N GLU A 209 -2.86 -4.47 -22.24
CA GLU A 209 -3.86 -3.42 -22.07
C GLU A 209 -3.59 -2.24 -23.02
N PRO A 210 -4.60 -1.78 -23.79
CA PRO A 210 -4.42 -0.67 -24.74
C PRO A 210 -4.03 0.65 -24.05
N LYS A 211 -2.94 1.28 -24.48
CA LYS A 211 -2.45 2.56 -23.96
C LYS A 211 -3.00 3.74 -24.76
N GLY A 212 -3.58 4.72 -24.04
CA GLY A 212 -4.18 5.91 -24.65
C GLY A 212 -3.14 6.90 -25.23
N LEU A 213 -3.63 7.94 -25.93
CA LEU A 213 -2.76 8.95 -26.55
C LEU A 213 -1.92 9.73 -25.54
N ARG A 214 -2.49 10.09 -24.39
CA ARG A 214 -1.78 10.80 -23.32
C ARG A 214 -0.60 9.98 -22.81
N TRP A 215 -0.85 8.69 -22.54
CA TRP A 215 0.19 7.74 -22.11
C TRP A 215 1.31 7.65 -23.15
N ARG A 216 0.96 7.44 -24.42
CA ARG A 216 1.95 7.34 -25.52
C ARG A 216 2.76 8.64 -25.72
N SER A 217 2.14 9.79 -25.54
CA SER A 217 2.82 11.09 -25.61
C SER A 217 3.80 11.24 -24.45
N ARG A 218 3.42 10.85 -23.23
CA ARG A 218 4.31 10.85 -22.07
C ARG A 218 5.48 9.87 -22.24
N ALA A 219 5.22 8.68 -22.80
CA ALA A 219 6.23 7.66 -23.08
C ALA A 219 7.34 8.15 -24.04
N LYS A 220 7.04 9.07 -24.98
CA LYS A 220 8.05 9.66 -25.87
C LYS A 220 9.04 10.57 -25.13
N ILE A 221 8.62 11.20 -24.04
CA ILE A 221 9.48 11.98 -23.16
C ILE A 221 10.37 11.02 -22.34
N GLY A 222 9.77 9.93 -21.89
CA GLY A 222 10.46 8.90 -21.12
C GLY A 222 11.04 9.44 -19.83
N ASP A 223 12.18 8.90 -19.43
CA ASP A 223 12.90 9.23 -18.19
C ASP A 223 13.60 10.60 -18.21
N ARG A 224 13.47 11.38 -19.31
CA ARG A 224 14.05 12.74 -19.43
C ARG A 224 13.37 13.76 -18.53
N SER A 225 12.18 13.45 -18.02
CA SER A 225 11.45 14.27 -17.04
C SER A 225 11.01 13.38 -15.91
N GLN A 226 11.14 13.88 -14.68
CA GLN A 226 10.70 13.20 -13.48
C GLN A 226 9.24 12.72 -13.63
N TRP A 227 8.96 11.50 -13.21
CA TRP A 227 7.66 10.85 -13.39
C TRP A 227 7.01 10.37 -12.09
N TYR A 228 7.65 10.64 -10.96
CA TYR A 228 7.18 10.27 -9.62
C TYR A 228 7.34 11.47 -8.68
N GLU A 229 6.62 11.43 -7.58
CA GLU A 229 6.77 12.36 -6.47
C GLU A 229 7.73 11.76 -5.42
N GLU A 230 8.51 12.60 -4.74
CA GLU A 230 9.27 12.17 -3.58
C GLU A 230 8.30 12.17 -2.39
N PRO A 231 8.07 11.00 -1.72
CA PRO A 231 7.16 10.97 -0.59
C PRO A 231 7.68 11.84 0.54
N GLU A 232 6.79 12.60 1.18
CA GLU A 232 7.13 13.31 2.41
C GLU A 232 7.46 12.29 3.52
N GLU A 233 8.73 12.16 3.85
CA GLU A 233 9.16 11.41 5.01
C GLU A 233 8.76 12.19 6.27
N ILE A 234 7.78 11.68 6.99
CA ILE A 234 7.51 12.13 8.34
C ILE A 234 8.59 11.49 9.19
N ALA A 235 9.51 12.32 9.71
CA ALA A 235 10.48 11.85 10.69
C ALA A 235 9.70 11.11 11.79
N HIS A 236 9.98 9.81 11.96
CA HIS A 236 9.43 9.06 13.10
C HIS A 236 9.73 9.88 14.35
N ALA A 237 8.69 10.44 14.95
CA ALA A 237 8.88 11.20 16.17
C ALA A 237 9.53 10.23 17.16
N THR A 238 10.79 10.48 17.49
CA THR A 238 11.37 9.90 18.69
C THR A 238 10.40 10.35 19.78
N ILE A 239 9.61 9.42 20.32
CA ILE A 239 8.67 9.69 21.41
C ILE A 239 9.59 10.14 22.54
N ASP A 240 9.68 11.46 22.72
CA ASP A 240 10.55 12.07 23.74
C ASP A 240 9.94 11.71 25.10
N SER A 241 10.59 10.81 25.80
CA SER A 241 10.21 10.33 27.12
C SER A 241 10.25 11.41 28.21
N SER A 242 10.35 12.68 27.83
CA SER A 242 10.46 13.82 28.75
C SER A 242 9.13 14.36 29.30
N VAL A 243 7.98 13.75 28.99
CA VAL A 243 6.66 14.22 29.50
C VAL A 243 6.26 13.59 30.85
N SER A 244 7.03 12.64 31.40
CA SER A 244 6.62 11.91 32.62
C SER A 244 7.07 12.58 33.95
N GLU A 245 7.69 13.77 33.97
CA GLU A 245 8.17 14.41 35.21
C GLU A 245 7.50 15.76 35.55
N ARG A 246 6.24 15.98 35.23
CA ARG A 246 5.47 17.10 35.78
C ARG A 246 4.16 16.66 36.37
N GLY A 247 4.23 16.01 37.54
CA GLY A 247 3.04 15.59 38.28
C GLY A 247 3.42 15.00 39.64
N SER A 248 4.13 15.74 40.47
CA SER A 248 4.23 15.47 41.93
C SER A 248 4.00 16.75 42.67
#